data_8c6ca6be36345879b5b33c0ac1ddcd63
#
_entry.id   8c6ca6be36345879b5b33c0ac1ddcd63
#
_cell.length_a   1.000
_cell.length_b   1.000
_cell.length_c   1.000
_cell.angle_alpha   90.00
_cell.angle_beta   90.00
_cell.angle_gamma   90.00
#
_symmetry.space_group_name_H-M   'P 1'
#
loop_
_entity.id
_entity.type
_entity.pdbx_description
1 polymer ?
#
loop_
_entity_poly.entity_id
_entity_poly.type
_entity_poly.pdbx_seq_one_letter_code
_entity_poly.pdbx_strand_id
1 'polypeptide(L)'
;IAFLLLFMLQVDMFHFLINMDDTENVQGGLLEGDRLAVIAGKNIDGDREAKTVINLTTLQGKWTSIDKNFEIQEGGVVVSNVKAETNPWTAWKILNGKLLLNKDTFQIVGLGSDSLYLENNKGVFAYKRIK
;
A
#
# COMPACT_ATOMS: atom_id res chain seq x y z
N ILE A 1 -31.40 4.26 8.51
CA ILE A 1 -30.57 5.22 7.77
C ILE A 1 -29.11 4.91 8.09
N ALA A 2 -28.37 4.54 7.07
CA ALA A 2 -26.95 4.35 7.23
C ALA A 2 -26.27 5.71 7.20
N PHE A 3 -25.52 6.05 8.24
CA PHE A 3 -24.64 7.21 8.22
C PHE A 3 -23.31 6.79 7.65
N LEU A 4 -22.93 7.40 6.53
CA LEU A 4 -21.60 7.27 5.98
C LEU A 4 -20.72 8.35 6.63
N LEU A 5 -19.76 7.92 7.41
CA LEU A 5 -18.74 8.82 7.91
C LEU A 5 -17.70 8.98 6.81
N LEU A 6 -17.66 10.16 6.22
CA LEU A 6 -16.72 10.48 5.16
C LEU A 6 -15.64 11.40 5.69
N PHE A 7 -14.42 11.10 5.31
CA PHE A 7 -13.25 11.91 5.62
C PHE A 7 -12.72 12.53 4.33
N MET A 8 -12.49 13.84 4.35
CA MET A 8 -11.95 14.54 3.19
C MET A 8 -10.44 14.41 3.16
N LEU A 9 -9.91 13.82 2.09
CA LEU A 9 -8.49 13.71 1.85
C LEU A 9 -8.10 14.60 0.68
N GLN A 10 -7.11 15.46 0.88
CA GLN A 10 -6.54 16.26 -0.20
C GLN A 10 -5.20 15.66 -0.63
N VAL A 11 -5.09 15.32 -1.91
CA VAL A 11 -3.85 14.84 -2.52
C VAL A 11 -3.55 15.75 -3.70
N ASP A 12 -2.44 16.49 -3.64
CA ASP A 12 -2.09 17.54 -4.60
C ASP A 12 -3.23 18.56 -4.69
N MET A 13 -3.85 18.68 -5.87
CA MET A 13 -4.99 19.57 -6.09
C MET A 13 -6.32 18.82 -6.09
N PHE A 14 -6.33 17.55 -5.76
CA PHE A 14 -7.52 16.72 -5.77
C PHE A 14 -8.03 16.47 -4.36
N HIS A 15 -9.35 16.45 -4.22
CA HIS A 15 -10.02 16.13 -2.97
C HIS A 15 -10.71 14.79 -3.12
N PHE A 16 -10.48 13.90 -2.15
CA PHE A 16 -11.07 12.57 -2.11
C PHE A 16 -11.87 12.40 -0.83
N LEU A 17 -13.00 11.71 -0.95
CA LEU A 17 -13.80 11.30 0.20
C LEU A 17 -13.46 9.87 0.58
N ILE A 18 -13.13 9.67 1.85
CA ILE A 18 -12.84 8.34 2.39
C ILE A 18 -14.02 7.91 3.26
N ASN A 19 -14.58 6.74 2.96
CA ASN A 19 -15.62 6.14 3.79
C ASN A 19 -14.97 5.55 5.03
N MET A 20 -15.20 6.15 6.18
CA MET A 20 -14.61 5.72 7.45
C MET A 20 -15.18 4.41 7.98
N ASP A 21 -16.35 3.98 7.48
CA ASP A 21 -16.90 2.68 7.83
C ASP A 21 -16.20 1.52 7.10
N ASP A 22 -15.41 1.84 6.09
CA ASP A 22 -14.73 0.86 5.25
C ASP A 22 -13.22 1.03 5.37
N THR A 23 -12.69 0.75 6.56
CA THR A 23 -11.27 0.90 6.87
C THR A 23 -10.38 -0.07 6.09
N GLU A 24 -10.95 -1.14 5.53
CA GLU A 24 -10.20 -2.08 4.68
C GLU A 24 -9.67 -1.42 3.42
N ASN A 25 -10.27 -0.32 2.99
CA ASN A 25 -9.84 0.42 1.82
C ASN A 25 -8.65 1.34 2.09
N VAL A 26 -8.26 1.53 3.34
CA VAL A 26 -7.10 2.33 3.72
C VAL A 26 -6.03 1.41 4.30
N GLN A 27 -4.94 1.26 3.57
CA GLN A 27 -3.82 0.43 3.98
C GLN A 27 -2.67 1.30 4.47
N GLY A 28 -2.27 1.11 5.72
CA GLY A 28 -1.12 1.78 6.31
C GLY A 28 -1.41 3.04 7.11
N GLY A 29 -2.68 3.31 7.42
CA GLY A 29 -3.09 4.49 8.18
C GLY A 29 -2.97 5.79 7.40
N LEU A 30 -3.25 6.89 8.07
CA LEU A 30 -3.21 8.23 7.48
C LEU A 30 -2.63 9.21 8.52
N LEU A 31 -1.48 9.77 8.21
CA LEU A 31 -0.86 10.83 9.01
C LEU A 31 -0.49 11.99 8.11
N GLU A 32 -0.51 13.19 8.65
CA GLU A 32 -0.09 14.37 7.91
C GLU A 32 1.33 14.20 7.37
N GLY A 33 1.54 14.55 6.11
CA GLY A 33 2.83 14.42 5.45
C GLY A 33 3.09 13.08 4.78
N ASP A 34 2.21 12.09 4.98
CA ASP A 34 2.36 10.79 4.33
C ASP A 34 2.13 10.88 2.83
N ARG A 35 2.85 10.06 2.08
CA ARG A 35 2.63 9.87 0.65
C ARG A 35 1.64 8.75 0.43
N LEU A 36 0.66 8.99 -0.44
CA LEU A 36 -0.45 8.08 -0.65
C LEU A 36 -0.61 7.72 -2.11
N ALA A 37 -0.98 6.48 -2.38
CA ALA A 37 -1.54 6.07 -3.66
C ALA A 37 -3.05 5.95 -3.47
N VAL A 38 -3.81 6.67 -4.28
CA VAL A 38 -5.26 6.72 -4.18
C VAL A 38 -5.89 6.19 -5.45
N ILE A 39 -6.76 5.20 -5.32
CA ILE A 39 -7.57 4.69 -6.41
C ILE A 39 -8.94 5.35 -6.31
N ALA A 40 -9.26 6.18 -7.31
CA ALA A 40 -10.52 6.93 -7.32
C ALA A 40 -11.69 6.02 -7.67
N GLY A 41 -12.80 6.22 -6.98
CA GLY A 41 -14.08 5.58 -7.25
C GLY A 41 -15.09 6.58 -7.80
N LYS A 42 -16.31 6.54 -7.24
CA LYS A 42 -17.41 7.38 -7.69
C LYS A 42 -17.23 8.84 -7.35
N ASN A 43 -17.83 9.74 -8.14
CA ASN A 43 -17.98 11.13 -7.78
C ASN A 43 -19.13 11.31 -6.79
N ILE A 44 -18.89 12.08 -5.73
CA ILE A 44 -19.91 12.47 -4.75
C ILE A 44 -19.89 14.00 -4.67
N ASP A 45 -20.93 14.63 -5.18
CA ASP A 45 -21.09 16.11 -5.15
C ASP A 45 -19.84 16.88 -5.66
N GLY A 46 -19.26 16.38 -6.77
CA GLY A 46 -18.08 17.00 -7.37
C GLY A 46 -16.75 16.51 -6.81
N ASP A 47 -16.76 15.79 -5.72
CA ASP A 47 -15.58 15.16 -5.14
C ASP A 47 -15.55 13.66 -5.46
N ARG A 48 -14.36 13.09 -5.60
CA ARG A 48 -14.20 11.67 -5.86
C ARG A 48 -14.11 10.89 -4.57
N GLU A 49 -14.81 9.76 -4.50
CA GLU A 49 -14.61 8.80 -3.44
C GLU A 49 -13.27 8.09 -3.63
N ALA A 50 -12.49 7.98 -2.56
CA ALA A 50 -11.29 7.16 -2.56
C ALA A 50 -11.69 5.69 -2.35
N LYS A 51 -11.62 4.90 -3.43
CA LYS A 51 -11.96 3.47 -3.37
C LYS A 51 -10.90 2.69 -2.60
N THR A 52 -9.63 2.99 -2.82
CA THR A 52 -8.51 2.35 -2.15
C THR A 52 -7.44 3.40 -1.90
N VAL A 53 -6.90 3.41 -0.70
CA VAL A 53 -5.79 4.27 -0.30
C VAL A 53 -4.66 3.39 0.23
N ILE A 54 -3.48 3.52 -0.34
CA ILE A 54 -2.28 2.82 0.12
C ILE A 54 -1.30 3.89 0.61
N ASN A 55 -0.90 3.77 1.86
CA ASN A 55 0.07 4.69 2.43
C ASN A 55 1.48 4.27 2.00
N LEU A 56 2.04 4.99 1.05
CA LEU A 56 3.36 4.69 0.50
C LEU A 56 4.47 4.93 1.51
N THR A 57 4.29 5.88 2.42
CA THR A 57 5.25 6.14 3.48
C THR A 57 5.34 4.94 4.43
N THR A 58 4.20 4.36 4.79
CA THR A 58 4.16 3.15 5.63
C THR A 58 4.73 1.94 4.90
N LEU A 59 4.48 1.83 3.58
CA LEU A 59 4.96 0.71 2.79
C LEU A 59 6.49 0.67 2.70
N GLN A 60 7.14 1.83 2.66
CA GLN A 60 8.59 1.91 2.59
C GLN A 60 9.24 1.41 3.87
N GLY A 61 10.41 0.82 3.73
CA GLY A 61 11.20 0.30 4.83
C GLY A 61 11.65 -1.12 4.61
N LYS A 62 12.18 -1.72 5.65
CA LYS A 62 12.76 -3.06 5.61
C LYS A 62 11.74 -4.09 6.07
N TRP A 63 11.57 -5.11 5.26
CA TRP A 63 10.62 -6.19 5.51
C TRP A 63 11.29 -7.54 5.44
N THR A 64 10.92 -8.45 6.33
CA THR A 64 11.51 -9.78 6.39
C THR A 64 10.46 -10.88 6.55
N SER A 65 10.75 -12.02 5.92
CA SER A 65 10.06 -13.29 6.15
C SER A 65 11.13 -14.39 6.20
N ILE A 66 10.68 -15.65 6.23
CA ILE A 66 11.61 -16.78 6.21
C ILE A 66 12.45 -16.78 4.92
N ASP A 67 11.82 -16.45 3.80
CA ASP A 67 12.45 -16.58 2.47
C ASP A 67 12.93 -15.25 1.87
N LYS A 68 12.47 -14.14 2.40
CA LYS A 68 12.75 -12.82 1.82
C LYS A 68 13.19 -11.83 2.87
N ASN A 69 14.14 -11.00 2.51
CA ASN A 69 14.56 -9.87 3.30
C ASN A 69 14.89 -8.74 2.34
N PHE A 70 14.08 -7.69 2.33
CA PHE A 70 14.18 -6.62 1.34
C PHE A 70 13.79 -5.28 1.94
N GLU A 71 14.21 -4.22 1.26
CA GLU A 71 13.86 -2.85 1.60
C GLU A 71 13.14 -2.20 0.44
N ILE A 72 11.95 -1.66 0.70
CA ILE A 72 11.20 -0.84 -0.25
C ILE A 72 11.63 0.60 -0.04
N GLN A 73 12.22 1.20 -1.07
CA GLN A 73 12.76 2.55 -1.04
C GLN A 73 11.96 3.48 -1.94
N GLU A 74 12.01 4.77 -1.65
CA GLU A 74 11.43 5.80 -2.49
C GLU A 74 11.99 5.71 -3.92
N GLY A 75 11.18 6.14 -4.90
CA GLY A 75 11.60 6.15 -6.29
C GLY A 75 11.46 4.81 -7.01
N GLY A 76 10.72 3.87 -6.45
CA GLY A 76 10.44 2.61 -7.11
C GLY A 76 11.56 1.58 -7.00
N VAL A 77 12.45 1.72 -6.02
CA VAL A 77 13.60 0.84 -5.83
C VAL A 77 13.33 -0.17 -4.73
N VAL A 78 13.71 -1.42 -4.95
CA VAL A 78 13.76 -2.46 -3.92
C VAL A 78 15.20 -2.97 -3.83
N VAL A 79 15.67 -3.13 -2.60
CA VAL A 79 17.00 -3.69 -2.33
C VAL A 79 16.83 -4.99 -1.57
N SER A 80 17.37 -6.08 -2.13
CA SER A 80 17.41 -7.36 -1.43
C SER A 80 18.61 -7.38 -0.48
N ASN A 81 18.36 -7.83 0.76
CA ASN A 81 19.41 -8.00 1.76
C ASN A 81 19.92 -9.44 1.84
N VAL A 82 19.45 -10.31 0.95
CA VAL A 82 19.91 -11.70 0.86
C VAL A 82 20.97 -11.80 -0.23
N LYS A 83 22.22 -12.06 0.15
CA LYS A 83 23.37 -11.99 -0.75
C LYS A 83 23.35 -12.96 -1.93
N ALA A 84 22.75 -14.13 -1.76
CA ALA A 84 22.76 -15.17 -2.79
C ALA A 84 21.38 -15.43 -3.40
N GLU A 85 20.50 -14.44 -3.33
CA GLU A 85 19.15 -14.59 -3.89
C GLU A 85 19.20 -14.65 -5.41
N THR A 86 18.57 -15.68 -5.97
CA THR A 86 18.61 -15.94 -7.43
C THR A 86 17.78 -14.91 -8.22
N ASN A 87 16.62 -14.52 -7.71
CA ASN A 87 15.72 -13.59 -8.37
C ASN A 87 15.28 -12.49 -7.38
N PRO A 88 16.18 -11.58 -7.01
CA PRO A 88 15.82 -10.52 -6.08
C PRO A 88 14.84 -9.54 -6.71
N TRP A 89 13.92 -9.02 -5.90
CA TRP A 89 13.14 -7.86 -6.32
C TRP A 89 14.04 -6.62 -6.34
N THR A 90 13.93 -5.84 -7.41
CA THR A 90 14.77 -4.65 -7.61
C THR A 90 13.94 -3.38 -7.81
N ALA A 91 12.67 -3.52 -8.16
CA ALA A 91 11.80 -2.39 -8.45
C ALA A 91 10.39 -2.67 -7.95
N TRP A 92 9.69 -1.60 -7.58
CA TRP A 92 8.30 -1.68 -7.18
C TRP A 92 7.49 -0.54 -7.79
N LYS A 93 6.19 -0.76 -7.93
CA LYS A 93 5.24 0.28 -8.28
C LYS A 93 3.84 -0.12 -7.82
N ILE A 94 2.96 0.86 -7.73
CA ILE A 94 1.54 0.64 -7.51
C ILE A 94 0.82 0.84 -8.84
N LEU A 95 0.05 -0.16 -9.24
CA LEU A 95 -0.74 -0.10 -10.47
C LEU A 95 -2.13 -0.66 -10.20
N ASN A 96 -3.15 0.18 -10.40
CA ASN A 96 -4.55 -0.19 -10.16
C ASN A 96 -4.79 -0.73 -8.73
N GLY A 97 -4.13 -0.14 -7.74
CA GLY A 97 -4.26 -0.54 -6.35
C GLY A 97 -3.50 -1.79 -5.96
N LYS A 98 -2.69 -2.33 -6.86
CA LYS A 98 -1.88 -3.52 -6.59
C LYS A 98 -0.41 -3.16 -6.52
N LEU A 99 0.34 -3.90 -5.70
CA LEU A 99 1.78 -3.77 -5.59
C LEU A 99 2.45 -4.70 -6.59
N LEU A 100 3.28 -4.14 -7.45
CA LEU A 100 4.14 -4.89 -8.35
C LEU A 100 5.55 -4.87 -7.80
N LEU A 101 6.12 -6.06 -7.63
CA LEU A 101 7.53 -6.25 -7.26
C LEU A 101 8.20 -6.95 -8.45
N ASN A 102 8.94 -6.19 -9.26
CA ASN A 102 9.35 -6.58 -10.60
C ASN A 102 8.12 -6.93 -11.45
N LYS A 103 8.00 -8.19 -11.88
CA LYS A 103 6.84 -8.68 -12.64
C LYS A 103 5.77 -9.32 -11.77
N ASP A 104 6.07 -9.54 -10.49
CA ASP A 104 5.14 -10.19 -9.58
C ASP A 104 4.10 -9.19 -9.09
N THR A 105 2.84 -9.55 -9.23
CA THR A 105 1.71 -8.71 -8.84
C THR A 105 1.09 -9.23 -7.56
N PHE A 106 0.92 -8.36 -6.58
CA PHE A 106 0.33 -8.68 -5.28
C PHE A 106 -0.78 -7.72 -4.93
N GLN A 107 -1.80 -8.24 -4.26
CA GLN A 107 -2.75 -7.41 -3.54
C GLN A 107 -2.22 -7.17 -2.12
N ILE A 108 -2.26 -5.93 -1.66
CA ILE A 108 -1.93 -5.62 -0.27
C ILE A 108 -3.19 -5.90 0.55
N VAL A 109 -3.17 -6.97 1.33
CA VAL A 109 -4.31 -7.35 2.18
C VAL A 109 -4.14 -6.92 3.63
N GLY A 110 -2.97 -6.42 3.98
CA GLY A 110 -2.71 -5.80 5.27
C GLY A 110 -1.41 -5.02 5.24
N LEU A 111 -1.44 -3.81 5.76
CA LEU A 111 -0.26 -2.95 5.90
C LEU A 111 -0.39 -2.16 7.19
N GLY A 112 0.55 -2.35 8.07
CA GLY A 112 0.63 -1.63 9.34
C GLY A 112 2.06 -1.20 9.64
N SER A 113 2.27 -0.67 10.83
CA SER A 113 3.59 -0.21 11.25
C SER A 113 4.62 -1.34 11.34
N ASP A 114 4.17 -2.55 11.64
CA ASP A 114 5.05 -3.70 11.89
C ASP A 114 4.83 -4.88 10.95
N SER A 115 3.78 -4.86 10.14
CA SER A 115 3.38 -6.01 9.34
C SER A 115 2.95 -5.62 7.93
N LEU A 116 3.26 -6.48 6.98
CA LEU A 116 2.83 -6.37 5.59
C LEU A 116 2.34 -7.74 5.14
N TYR A 117 1.11 -7.80 4.63
CA TYR A 117 0.52 -9.01 4.08
C TYR A 117 0.23 -8.82 2.61
N LEU A 118 0.83 -9.66 1.79
CA LEU A 118 0.66 -9.63 0.34
C LEU A 118 -0.01 -10.93 -0.12
N GLU A 119 -0.94 -10.81 -1.05
CA GLU A 119 -1.66 -11.95 -1.60
C GLU A 119 -1.52 -12.02 -3.11
N ASN A 120 -1.33 -13.23 -3.61
CA ASN A 120 -1.43 -13.55 -5.03
C ASN A 120 -2.11 -14.90 -5.20
N ASN A 121 -2.07 -15.47 -6.42
CA ASN A 121 -2.71 -16.75 -6.70
C ASN A 121 -2.06 -17.95 -6.00
N LYS A 122 -0.90 -17.75 -5.40
CA LYS A 122 -0.19 -18.80 -4.65
C LYS A 122 -0.47 -18.78 -3.15
N GLY A 123 -1.09 -17.72 -2.65
CA GLY A 123 -1.44 -17.58 -1.25
C GLY A 123 -1.13 -16.22 -0.66
N VAL A 124 -1.12 -16.16 0.66
CA VAL A 124 -0.83 -14.95 1.43
C VAL A 124 0.57 -15.06 2.02
N PHE A 125 1.35 -14.00 1.86
CA PHE A 125 2.72 -13.91 2.35
C PHE A 125 2.80 -12.81 3.41
N ALA A 126 3.32 -13.16 4.58
CA ALA A 126 3.43 -12.25 5.71
C ALA A 126 4.88 -11.82 5.88
N TYR A 127 5.08 -10.52 6.09
CA TYR A 127 6.38 -9.92 6.33
C TYR A 127 6.33 -9.08 7.60
N LYS A 128 7.42 -9.07 8.33
CA LYS A 128 7.60 -8.21 9.50
C LYS A 128 8.54 -7.06 9.17
N ARG A 129 8.29 -5.91 9.79
CA ARG A 129 9.20 -4.78 9.67
C ARG A 129 10.45 -5.02 10.51
N ILE A 130 11.60 -4.73 9.92
CA ILE A 130 12.88 -4.70 10.63
C ILE A 130 13.11 -3.27 11.08
N LYS A 131 13.35 -3.12 12.35
CA LYS A 131 13.64 -1.81 12.94
C LYS A 131 15.13 -1.54 12.99
#